data_32bc4b8b8e9c1c9d13ed65336e6835b9
#
_entry.id   32bc4b8b8e9c1c9d13ed65336e6835b9
#
_cell.length_a   1.000
_cell.length_b   1.000
_cell.length_c   1.000
_cell.angle_alpha   90.00
_cell.angle_beta   90.00
_cell.angle_gamma   90.00
#
_symmetry.space_group_name_H-M   'P 1'
#
loop_
_entity.id
_entity.type
_entity.pdbx_description
1 polymer ?
#
loop_
_entity_poly.entity_id
_entity_poly.type
_entity_poly.pdbx_seq_one_letter_code
_entity_poly.pdbx_strand_id
1 'polypeptide(L)'
;MKYFTKKIIAVLLTVMLTGITVLHVSGDQTIKVNAAQTFKVHFIDVGAADGALLQYGEGENAKYALIDSGAYSYETTDHDTIDVSDRVHQYLLDHGVKHLEFVVLTHPHGDHIGGMKKILEDKNITIDTIYGNPLEFEYLESSEDKEKQTEETARWTAFDTQTYQTFKKKLEKRNSYKDASLHIQYVVPQAGTSIKLGEAVMTFYGPLDNTYRYGRAQDAPDLNTRQVNKYSIVTRIVYGSNSFLMTGDAQQETIKKIAARGYDLSAQVLKQPHHGYQDVRLQDKPKGRYVYDSDHKYLIDRTGASIAIISNGYKNVNQTPESNVLRDLSGMDVYQTSDKGTIVVSSDGNKLSVSAQKGGNVPSHAGYVVKQMRTPLMQKVTVQANTKKKMTPLRSEASAAYQHYERKNIKIRISAQAKSFTNLKQIQYKFVKKGTSKGSVPYKNGTTLTIKDGMIGRVYVRFITDAGIDEMQLPGIAVDKKAPTKTKIKVNRSGIKTLKTSTKTSYNKKIKKSAQFVFSASYGISGKSKTQYKIVPKGKKASKYRWKTANKITYKKKNKKVSIYARFIDKCGNITQRKSSGFYITK
;
A
#
# COMPACT_ATOMS: atom_id res chain seq x y z
N MET A 1 33.30 14.49 -30.08
CA MET A 1 31.97 14.46 -29.42
C MET A 1 31.53 13.07 -28.89
N LYS A 2 31.95 11.93 -29.44
CA LYS A 2 31.56 10.58 -28.93
C LYS A 2 32.35 10.09 -27.69
N TYR A 3 33.47 10.74 -27.33
CA TYR A 3 34.29 10.36 -26.16
C TYR A 3 33.88 11.06 -24.85
N PHE A 4 33.13 12.18 -24.94
CA PHE A 4 32.71 12.95 -23.78
C PHE A 4 31.46 12.35 -23.09
N THR A 5 30.58 11.74 -23.85
CA THR A 5 29.33 11.15 -23.34
C THR A 5 29.55 9.84 -22.58
N LYS A 6 30.60 9.06 -22.89
CA LYS A 6 30.86 7.81 -22.15
C LYS A 6 31.46 8.02 -20.75
N LYS A 7 32.21 9.11 -20.52
CA LYS A 7 32.77 9.44 -19.20
C LYS A 7 31.70 10.00 -18.23
N ILE A 8 30.71 10.73 -18.74
CA ILE A 8 29.62 11.27 -17.91
C ILE A 8 28.70 10.17 -17.40
N ILE A 9 28.43 9.14 -18.20
CA ILE A 9 27.57 8.01 -17.80
C ILE A 9 28.25 7.10 -16.77
N ALA A 10 29.56 6.92 -16.84
CA ALA A 10 30.32 6.13 -15.87
C ALA A 10 30.42 6.82 -14.49
N VAL A 11 30.48 8.16 -14.46
CA VAL A 11 30.51 8.95 -13.21
C VAL A 11 29.16 8.99 -12.52
N LEU A 12 28.05 9.01 -13.26
CA LEU A 12 26.69 8.98 -12.68
C LEU A 12 26.32 7.62 -12.04
N LEU A 13 26.91 6.51 -12.50
CA LEU A 13 26.68 5.19 -11.90
C LEU A 13 27.47 4.96 -10.60
N THR A 14 28.60 5.66 -10.40
CA THR A 14 29.44 5.50 -9.19
C THR A 14 28.96 6.34 -8.03
N VAL A 15 28.22 7.44 -8.28
CA VAL A 15 27.66 8.34 -7.26
C VAL A 15 26.48 7.70 -6.49
N MET A 16 25.88 6.63 -7.01
CA MET A 16 24.79 5.93 -6.29
C MET A 16 25.25 4.95 -5.20
N LEU A 17 26.54 4.68 -5.06
CA LEU A 17 27.06 3.64 -4.14
C LEU A 17 27.85 4.14 -2.93
N THR A 18 28.29 5.40 -2.89
CA THR A 18 29.04 5.92 -1.73
C THR A 18 28.64 7.36 -1.46
N GLY A 19 28.07 7.63 -0.32
CA GLY A 19 27.69 8.99 0.08
C GLY A 19 28.87 9.98 0.02
N ILE A 20 28.66 11.05 -0.72
CA ILE A 20 29.55 12.20 -0.94
C ILE A 20 30.72 11.93 -1.91
N THR A 21 30.51 12.24 -3.19
CA THR A 21 31.60 12.40 -4.15
C THR A 21 31.75 13.87 -4.53
N VAL A 22 32.93 14.43 -4.30
CA VAL A 22 33.32 15.77 -4.80
C VAL A 22 33.74 15.63 -6.25
N LEU A 23 32.94 16.16 -7.16
CA LEU A 23 33.34 16.28 -8.59
C LEU A 23 34.17 17.54 -8.78
N HIS A 24 35.46 17.39 -9.05
CA HIS A 24 36.29 18.49 -9.54
C HIS A 24 36.05 18.69 -11.04
N VAL A 25 35.37 19.75 -11.40
CA VAL A 25 35.34 20.27 -12.77
C VAL A 25 36.44 21.32 -12.85
N SER A 26 37.31 21.21 -13.84
CA SER A 26 38.42 22.15 -14.07
C SER A 26 37.89 23.57 -14.24
N GLY A 27 38.05 24.38 -13.17
CA GLY A 27 37.51 25.72 -13.04
C GLY A 27 36.76 25.90 -11.73
N ASP A 28 37.43 25.77 -10.62
CA ASP A 28 37.12 26.23 -9.23
C ASP A 28 35.66 26.30 -8.71
N GLN A 29 34.79 25.38 -9.12
CA GLN A 29 33.49 25.24 -8.49
C GLN A 29 33.25 23.80 -8.01
N THR A 30 33.25 23.63 -6.70
CA THR A 30 32.88 22.39 -6.03
C THR A 30 31.35 22.28 -5.98
N ILE A 31 30.77 21.39 -6.78
CA ILE A 31 29.33 21.06 -6.65
C ILE A 31 29.20 20.08 -5.49
N LYS A 32 28.72 20.55 -4.33
CA LYS A 32 28.28 19.69 -3.24
C LYS A 32 26.96 19.04 -3.66
N VAL A 33 26.97 17.78 -4.01
CA VAL A 33 25.73 16.98 -4.09
C VAL A 33 25.32 16.67 -2.65
N ASN A 34 24.37 17.40 -2.13
CA ASN A 34 23.78 17.07 -0.84
C ASN A 34 23.16 15.65 -0.95
N ALA A 35 23.57 14.75 -0.06
CA ALA A 35 22.83 13.51 0.14
C ALA A 35 21.35 13.84 0.40
N ALA A 36 20.45 13.08 -0.20
CA ALA A 36 19.01 13.27 0.06
C ALA A 36 18.78 13.22 1.58
N GLN A 37 18.21 14.28 2.13
CA GLN A 37 17.90 14.33 3.56
C GLN A 37 16.90 13.23 3.91
N THR A 38 16.96 12.71 5.12
CA THR A 38 15.98 11.74 5.61
C THR A 38 14.85 12.46 6.36
N PHE A 39 13.64 11.93 6.23
CA PHE A 39 12.52 12.32 7.07
C PHE A 39 12.12 11.15 7.96
N LYS A 40 12.02 11.36 9.26
CA LYS A 40 11.69 10.33 10.24
C LYS A 40 10.47 10.73 11.06
N VAL A 41 9.64 9.74 11.38
CA VAL A 41 8.57 9.86 12.39
C VAL A 41 8.87 8.84 13.48
N HIS A 42 9.15 9.34 14.69
CA HIS A 42 9.43 8.55 15.87
C HIS A 42 8.14 8.45 16.70
N PHE A 43 7.48 7.32 16.66
CA PHE A 43 6.32 7.04 17.51
C PHE A 43 6.84 6.59 18.87
N ILE A 44 6.82 7.50 19.82
CA ILE A 44 7.46 7.33 21.12
C ILE A 44 6.63 6.40 22.02
N ASP A 45 7.26 5.49 22.74
CA ASP A 45 6.59 4.67 23.75
C ASP A 45 6.23 5.53 24.97
N VAL A 46 5.06 6.12 24.94
CA VAL A 46 4.48 6.96 25.99
C VAL A 46 3.38 6.24 26.79
N GLY A 47 3.34 4.89 26.70
CA GLY A 47 2.28 4.10 27.31
C GLY A 47 0.97 4.21 26.52
N ALA A 48 -0.17 4.19 27.23
CA ALA A 48 -1.50 4.33 26.62
C ALA A 48 -1.78 5.80 26.27
N ALA A 49 -1.01 6.35 25.32
CA ALA A 49 -0.99 7.77 24.97
C ALA A 49 -0.34 7.97 23.59
N ASP A 50 -0.40 9.18 23.04
CA ASP A 50 0.23 9.57 21.78
C ASP A 50 1.37 10.57 21.97
N GLY A 51 2.48 10.35 21.28
CA GLY A 51 3.59 11.26 21.14
C GLY A 51 4.45 10.87 19.95
N ALA A 52 4.65 11.78 18.99
CA ALA A 52 5.45 11.50 17.82
C ALA A 52 6.40 12.66 17.50
N LEU A 53 7.72 12.39 17.51
CA LEU A 53 8.74 13.33 17.08
C LEU A 53 8.93 13.21 15.57
N LEU A 54 8.84 14.31 14.86
CA LEU A 54 9.19 14.46 13.45
C LEU A 54 10.61 14.99 13.37
N GLN A 55 11.44 14.35 12.55
CA GLN A 55 12.82 14.76 12.29
C GLN A 55 13.04 14.88 10.80
N TYR A 56 13.56 16.01 10.34
CA TYR A 56 14.05 16.21 8.99
C TYR A 56 15.56 16.45 9.01
N GLY A 57 16.32 15.60 8.31
CA GLY A 57 17.78 15.64 8.31
C GLY A 57 18.40 14.95 9.52
N GLU A 58 19.72 15.05 9.59
CA GLU A 58 20.57 14.41 10.59
C GLU A 58 21.57 15.41 11.18
N GLY A 59 22.06 15.11 12.39
CA GLY A 59 23.11 15.88 13.05
C GLY A 59 22.66 17.28 13.47
N GLU A 60 23.59 18.24 13.50
CA GLU A 60 23.36 19.60 14.03
C GLU A 60 22.34 20.43 13.22
N ASN A 61 22.12 20.10 11.94
CA ASN A 61 21.18 20.78 11.06
C ASN A 61 19.82 20.10 11.00
N ALA A 62 19.57 19.10 11.84
CA ALA A 62 18.28 18.43 11.88
C ALA A 62 17.21 19.40 12.40
N LYS A 63 16.05 19.35 11.76
CA LYS A 63 14.86 20.10 12.16
C LYS A 63 13.88 19.16 12.82
N TYR A 64 13.23 19.65 13.87
CA TYR A 64 12.34 18.84 14.67
C TYR A 64 10.97 19.50 14.84
N ALA A 65 9.94 18.66 14.91
CA ALA A 65 8.59 19.04 15.30
C ALA A 65 7.95 17.92 16.12
N LEU A 66 6.88 18.21 16.83
CA LEU A 66 6.22 17.24 17.70
C LEU A 66 4.73 17.14 17.35
N ILE A 67 4.16 15.95 17.39
CA ILE A 67 2.70 15.71 17.36
C ILE A 67 2.35 14.98 18.65
N ASP A 68 1.55 15.60 19.49
CA ASP A 68 1.19 15.18 20.85
C ASP A 68 2.40 14.92 21.77
N SER A 69 2.17 14.83 23.05
CA SER A 69 3.23 14.84 24.07
C SER A 69 3.07 13.74 25.13
N GLY A 70 2.17 12.80 24.92
CA GLY A 70 1.92 11.71 25.89
C GLY A 70 1.04 12.13 27.07
N ALA A 71 0.97 11.22 28.04
CA ALA A 71 0.17 11.33 29.27
C ALA A 71 1.02 11.68 30.50
N TYR A 72 0.36 11.93 31.63
CA TYR A 72 1.00 11.90 32.94
C TYR A 72 1.26 10.47 33.40
N SER A 73 0.25 9.62 33.28
CA SER A 73 0.28 8.22 33.68
C SER A 73 -0.79 7.43 32.95
N TYR A 74 -0.69 6.11 32.99
CA TYR A 74 -1.76 5.22 32.59
C TYR A 74 -1.94 4.08 33.59
N GLU A 75 -3.13 3.50 33.63
CA GLU A 75 -3.45 2.34 34.47
C GLU A 75 -3.29 1.04 33.69
N THR A 76 -2.73 0.02 34.34
CA THR A 76 -2.60 -1.33 33.80
C THR A 76 -3.79 -2.20 34.18
N THR A 77 -3.95 -3.35 33.53
CA THR A 77 -4.95 -4.38 33.91
C THR A 77 -4.70 -4.98 35.29
N ASP A 78 -3.50 -4.83 35.81
CA ASP A 78 -3.12 -5.28 37.18
C ASP A 78 -3.38 -4.17 38.22
N HIS A 79 -4.02 -3.06 37.81
CA HIS A 79 -4.32 -1.87 38.60
C HIS A 79 -3.09 -1.08 39.09
N ASP A 80 -1.93 -1.28 38.46
CA ASP A 80 -0.77 -0.45 38.68
C ASP A 80 -0.86 0.84 37.87
N THR A 81 -0.47 1.96 38.48
CA THR A 81 -0.33 3.24 37.77
C THR A 81 1.11 3.42 37.33
N ILE A 82 1.32 3.53 36.01
CA ILE A 82 2.65 3.76 35.41
C ILE A 82 2.79 5.24 35.10
N ASP A 83 3.76 5.91 35.72
CA ASP A 83 4.13 7.29 35.38
C ASP A 83 4.86 7.33 34.03
N VAL A 84 4.37 8.15 33.12
CA VAL A 84 4.94 8.36 31.77
C VAL A 84 5.10 9.84 31.46
N SER A 85 4.92 10.70 32.47
CA SER A 85 4.85 12.17 32.33
C SER A 85 6.10 12.80 31.74
N ASP A 86 7.23 12.15 31.84
CA ASP A 86 8.54 12.66 31.42
C ASP A 86 9.07 12.02 30.13
N ARG A 87 8.37 11.00 29.60
CA ARG A 87 8.90 10.19 28.51
C ARG A 87 9.18 10.97 27.23
N VAL A 88 8.27 11.84 26.81
CA VAL A 88 8.50 12.66 25.60
C VAL A 88 9.59 13.69 25.86
N HIS A 89 9.56 14.38 27.00
CA HIS A 89 10.58 15.37 27.35
C HIS A 89 11.97 14.72 27.39
N GLN A 90 12.13 13.58 28.07
CA GLN A 90 13.40 12.84 28.12
C GLN A 90 13.83 12.38 26.72
N TYR A 91 12.89 11.90 25.88
CA TYR A 91 13.18 11.50 24.52
C TYR A 91 13.72 12.66 23.67
N LEU A 92 13.17 13.88 23.84
CA LEU A 92 13.70 15.07 23.17
C LEU A 92 15.15 15.35 23.62
N LEU A 93 15.42 15.30 24.93
CA LEU A 93 16.76 15.49 25.47
C LEU A 93 17.76 14.47 24.97
N ASP A 94 17.40 13.19 24.97
CA ASP A 94 18.23 12.07 24.51
C ASP A 94 18.59 12.20 23.00
N HIS A 95 17.74 12.88 22.23
CA HIS A 95 17.96 13.17 20.80
C HIS A 95 18.58 14.55 20.56
N GLY A 96 18.99 15.25 21.60
CA GLY A 96 19.62 16.57 21.52
C GLY A 96 18.71 17.67 20.96
N VAL A 97 17.39 17.50 21.08
CA VAL A 97 16.41 18.48 20.58
C VAL A 97 16.42 19.71 21.46
N LYS A 98 16.83 20.84 20.91
CA LYS A 98 16.84 22.15 21.59
C LYS A 98 15.79 23.11 20.99
N HIS A 99 15.26 22.76 19.84
CA HIS A 99 14.30 23.59 19.12
C HIS A 99 13.25 22.73 18.43
N LEU A 100 11.99 23.10 18.54
CA LEU A 100 10.87 22.54 17.80
C LEU A 100 10.31 23.64 16.89
N GLU A 101 10.39 23.45 15.58
CA GLU A 101 9.81 24.36 14.58
C GLU A 101 8.29 24.54 14.82
N PHE A 102 7.65 23.45 15.24
CA PHE A 102 6.27 23.49 15.68
C PHE A 102 5.89 22.27 16.53
N VAL A 103 4.79 22.42 17.25
CA VAL A 103 4.09 21.33 17.95
C VAL A 103 2.65 21.28 17.45
N VAL A 104 2.11 20.10 17.18
CA VAL A 104 0.68 19.90 16.90
C VAL A 104 0.08 19.14 18.08
N LEU A 105 -0.89 19.74 18.75
CA LEU A 105 -1.68 19.10 19.80
C LEU A 105 -3.03 18.71 19.18
N THR A 106 -3.21 17.41 18.96
CA THR A 106 -4.36 16.92 18.17
C THR A 106 -5.69 17.25 18.83
N HIS A 107 -5.78 17.07 20.15
CA HIS A 107 -6.95 17.42 20.96
C HIS A 107 -6.57 17.48 22.46
N PRO A 108 -7.40 18.08 23.33
CA PRO A 108 -7.01 18.42 24.71
C PRO A 108 -7.12 17.28 25.73
N HIS A 109 -7.14 16.01 25.33
CA HIS A 109 -7.09 14.90 26.28
C HIS A 109 -5.72 14.76 26.94
N GLY A 110 -5.73 14.26 28.17
CA GLY A 110 -4.54 14.13 29.00
C GLY A 110 -3.48 13.20 28.45
N ASP A 111 -3.86 12.21 27.67
CA ASP A 111 -2.98 11.24 27.00
C ASP A 111 -2.37 11.77 25.68
N HIS A 112 -2.71 13.02 25.30
CA HIS A 112 -2.12 13.71 24.15
C HIS A 112 -1.31 14.94 24.56
N ILE A 113 -1.78 15.70 25.57
CA ILE A 113 -1.14 16.96 25.97
C ILE A 113 -0.48 16.90 27.34
N GLY A 114 -0.54 15.76 28.05
CA GLY A 114 -0.05 15.65 29.44
C GLY A 114 1.42 15.96 29.59
N GLY A 115 2.27 15.51 28.67
CA GLY A 115 3.71 15.77 28.70
C GLY A 115 4.11 17.21 28.40
N MET A 116 3.20 18.04 27.81
CA MET A 116 3.51 19.45 27.51
C MET A 116 3.93 20.26 28.72
N LYS A 117 3.43 19.90 29.91
CA LYS A 117 3.84 20.57 31.15
C LYS A 117 5.36 20.60 31.30
N LYS A 118 6.02 19.45 31.13
CA LYS A 118 7.49 19.30 31.28
C LYS A 118 8.24 20.05 30.18
N ILE A 119 7.79 19.94 28.94
CA ILE A 119 8.40 20.61 27.78
C ILE A 119 8.31 22.12 27.93
N LEU A 120 7.16 22.68 28.36
CA LEU A 120 6.97 24.10 28.56
C LEU A 120 7.75 24.67 29.78
N GLU A 121 8.07 23.84 30.76
CA GLU A 121 8.91 24.19 31.92
C GLU A 121 10.40 24.23 31.57
N ASP A 122 10.84 23.47 30.56
CA ASP A 122 12.25 23.45 30.14
C ASP A 122 12.58 24.65 29.24
N LYS A 123 13.43 25.54 29.71
CA LYS A 123 13.88 26.74 28.98
C LYS A 123 14.94 26.44 27.93
N ASN A 124 15.53 25.24 27.94
CA ASN A 124 16.53 24.81 26.95
C ASN A 124 15.90 24.28 25.66
N ILE A 125 14.57 24.06 25.67
CA ILE A 125 13.82 23.68 24.48
C ILE A 125 12.97 24.89 24.06
N THR A 126 13.25 25.45 22.88
CA THR A 126 12.43 26.52 22.28
C THR A 126 11.39 25.92 21.32
N ILE A 127 10.27 26.60 21.16
CA ILE A 127 9.16 26.21 20.28
C ILE A 127 8.67 27.46 19.55
N ASP A 128 8.61 27.44 18.22
CA ASP A 128 8.11 28.59 17.48
C ASP A 128 6.59 28.68 17.55
N THR A 129 5.91 27.59 17.19
CA THR A 129 4.44 27.59 17.10
C THR A 129 3.84 26.32 17.69
N ILE A 130 2.76 26.48 18.44
CA ILE A 130 1.86 25.37 18.80
C ILE A 130 0.58 25.48 17.99
N TYR A 131 0.27 24.44 17.23
CA TYR A 131 -1.01 24.27 16.57
C TYR A 131 -1.92 23.42 17.45
N GLY A 132 -3.10 23.90 17.77
CA GLY A 132 -4.01 23.18 18.67
C GLY A 132 -5.46 23.67 18.54
N ASN A 133 -6.31 23.12 19.39
CA ASN A 133 -7.70 23.56 19.51
C ASN A 133 -7.75 24.94 20.20
N PRO A 134 -8.85 25.73 20.08
CA PRO A 134 -8.94 27.03 20.72
C PRO A 134 -8.65 27.00 22.22
N LEU A 135 -7.85 27.93 22.70
CA LEU A 135 -7.54 28.06 24.13
C LEU A 135 -8.71 28.60 24.94
N GLU A 136 -9.46 29.52 24.32
CA GLU A 136 -10.66 30.12 24.87
C GLU A 136 -11.82 29.86 23.91
N PHE A 137 -12.96 29.66 24.48
CA PHE A 137 -14.19 29.45 23.76
C PHE A 137 -15.05 30.71 23.98
N GLU A 138 -15.37 31.43 22.93
CA GLU A 138 -16.28 32.54 23.00
C GLU A 138 -17.66 32.06 23.37
N TYR A 139 -18.17 32.47 24.51
CA TYR A 139 -19.58 32.32 24.85
C TYR A 139 -20.39 33.12 23.84
N LEU A 140 -21.26 32.44 23.09
CA LEU A 140 -22.32 33.15 22.41
C LEU A 140 -23.31 33.57 23.48
N GLU A 141 -23.26 34.82 23.90
CA GLU A 141 -24.32 35.48 24.63
C GLU A 141 -25.57 35.55 23.73
N SER A 142 -26.36 34.52 23.70
CA SER A 142 -27.74 34.60 23.27
C SER A 142 -28.63 34.50 24.51
N SER A 143 -29.25 35.58 24.79
CA SER A 143 -30.05 35.90 25.97
C SER A 143 -31.33 35.08 26.14
N GLU A 144 -31.55 33.97 25.48
CA GLU A 144 -32.91 33.39 25.45
C GLU A 144 -33.11 32.05 26.16
N ASP A 145 -32.07 31.37 26.70
CA ASP A 145 -32.28 30.08 27.35
C ASP A 145 -31.29 29.77 28.48
N LYS A 146 -31.69 29.98 29.72
CA LYS A 146 -30.92 29.55 30.92
C LYS A 146 -30.75 28.04 31.00
N GLU A 147 -31.67 27.25 30.44
CA GLU A 147 -31.56 25.77 30.35
C GLU A 147 -30.46 25.34 29.36
N LYS A 148 -30.30 26.06 28.24
CA LYS A 148 -29.21 25.82 27.28
C LYS A 148 -27.84 26.19 27.85
N GLN A 149 -27.77 27.19 28.73
CA GLN A 149 -26.54 27.58 29.40
C GLN A 149 -25.97 26.48 30.30
N THR A 150 -26.79 25.68 30.96
CA THR A 150 -26.35 24.56 31.80
C THR A 150 -25.81 23.41 30.98
N GLU A 151 -26.42 23.09 29.86
CA GLU A 151 -25.92 22.07 28.94
C GLU A 151 -24.64 22.51 28.21
N GLU A 152 -24.57 23.76 27.81
CA GLU A 152 -23.35 24.36 27.23
C GLU A 152 -22.20 24.37 28.24
N THR A 153 -22.45 24.73 29.50
CA THR A 153 -21.44 24.68 30.58
C THR A 153 -20.92 23.26 30.81
N ALA A 154 -21.78 22.24 30.76
CA ALA A 154 -21.37 20.84 30.87
C ALA A 154 -20.49 20.38 29.67
N ARG A 155 -20.76 20.90 28.48
CA ARG A 155 -19.94 20.66 27.26
C ARG A 155 -18.54 21.22 27.38
N TRP A 156 -18.44 22.44 27.87
CA TRP A 156 -17.15 23.12 28.09
C TRP A 156 -16.29 22.42 29.13
N THR A 157 -16.91 21.87 30.18
CA THR A 157 -16.18 21.12 31.21
C THR A 157 -15.51 19.87 30.64
N ALA A 158 -16.12 19.19 29.68
CA ALA A 158 -15.51 18.03 29.05
C ALA A 158 -14.28 18.35 28.20
N PHE A 159 -14.26 19.54 27.57
CA PHE A 159 -13.13 20.02 26.76
C PHE A 159 -12.05 20.70 27.63
N ASP A 160 -12.46 21.46 28.65
CA ASP A 160 -11.56 22.19 29.54
C ASP A 160 -11.15 21.34 30.75
N THR A 161 -10.53 20.20 30.47
CA THR A 161 -10.02 19.27 31.50
C THR A 161 -8.95 19.91 32.38
N GLN A 162 -8.70 19.36 33.56
CA GLN A 162 -7.61 19.79 34.45
C GLN A 162 -6.25 19.80 33.73
N THR A 163 -6.02 18.85 32.83
CA THR A 163 -4.80 18.78 32.02
C THR A 163 -4.72 19.94 31.05
N TYR A 164 -5.83 20.29 30.36
CA TYR A 164 -5.87 21.40 29.43
C TYR A 164 -5.70 22.74 30.14
N GLN A 165 -6.33 22.94 31.29
CA GLN A 165 -6.12 24.13 32.14
C GLN A 165 -4.67 24.24 32.58
N THR A 166 -4.03 23.12 32.97
CA THR A 166 -2.62 23.10 33.32
C THR A 166 -1.75 23.52 32.15
N PHE A 167 -2.02 22.96 30.97
CA PHE A 167 -1.33 23.35 29.72
C PHE A 167 -1.47 24.86 29.44
N LYS A 168 -2.68 25.44 29.46
CA LYS A 168 -2.92 26.87 29.25
C LYS A 168 -2.10 27.75 30.21
N LYS A 169 -2.15 27.43 31.52
CA LYS A 169 -1.37 28.16 32.54
C LYS A 169 0.15 28.08 32.31
N LYS A 170 0.66 26.90 31.83
CA LYS A 170 2.09 26.76 31.53
C LYS A 170 2.50 27.54 30.27
N LEU A 171 1.66 27.53 29.24
CA LEU A 171 1.88 28.33 28.02
C LEU A 171 1.88 29.82 28.33
N GLU A 172 0.89 30.31 29.09
CA GLU A 172 0.82 31.71 29.53
C GLU A 172 2.06 32.09 30.34
N LYS A 173 2.46 31.25 31.33
CA LYS A 173 3.68 31.48 32.09
C LYS A 173 4.92 31.51 31.19
N ARG A 174 4.99 30.62 30.18
CA ARG A 174 6.11 30.62 29.22
C ARG A 174 6.18 31.92 28.45
N ASN A 175 5.07 32.45 27.99
CA ASN A 175 4.97 33.68 27.22
C ASN A 175 5.10 34.94 28.12
N SER A 176 5.12 34.80 29.43
CA SER A 176 5.38 35.90 30.37
C SER A 176 6.87 36.07 30.73
N TYR A 177 7.76 35.22 30.24
CA TYR A 177 9.20 35.38 30.46
C TYR A 177 9.74 36.64 29.75
N LYS A 178 10.75 37.28 30.32
CA LYS A 178 11.41 38.46 29.73
C LYS A 178 12.17 38.10 28.43
N ASP A 179 12.62 36.87 28.33
CA ASP A 179 13.31 36.37 27.14
C ASP A 179 12.29 36.03 26.06
N ALA A 180 12.22 36.86 25.03
CA ALA A 180 11.29 36.72 23.94
C ALA A 180 11.56 35.47 23.06
N SER A 181 12.78 34.93 23.11
CA SER A 181 13.11 33.70 22.39
C SER A 181 12.37 32.47 22.94
N LEU A 182 11.80 32.59 24.15
CA LEU A 182 11.01 31.54 24.78
C LEU A 182 9.52 31.67 24.51
N HIS A 183 9.06 32.75 23.86
CA HIS A 183 7.65 32.95 23.56
C HIS A 183 7.20 32.03 22.44
N ILE A 184 5.99 31.53 22.56
CA ILE A 184 5.41 30.53 21.66
C ILE A 184 4.15 31.12 21.04
N GLN A 185 4.08 31.10 19.71
CA GLN A 185 2.86 31.43 18.99
C GLN A 185 1.86 30.27 19.14
N TYR A 186 0.61 30.57 19.44
CA TYR A 186 -0.46 29.60 19.44
C TYR A 186 -1.43 29.82 18.28
N VAL A 187 -1.70 28.80 17.49
CA VAL A 187 -2.51 28.91 16.27
C VAL A 187 -3.55 27.80 16.24
N VAL A 188 -4.79 28.14 15.96
CA VAL A 188 -5.82 27.17 15.58
C VAL A 188 -5.69 26.93 14.08
N PRO A 189 -5.29 25.75 13.63
CA PRO A 189 -5.04 25.51 12.21
C PRO A 189 -6.35 25.50 11.44
N GLN A 190 -6.29 25.94 10.19
CA GLN A 190 -7.40 25.88 9.27
C GLN A 190 -7.26 24.64 8.38
N ALA A 191 -8.33 23.84 8.25
CA ALA A 191 -8.34 22.67 7.37
C ALA A 191 -8.00 23.06 5.93
N GLY A 192 -7.09 22.30 5.31
CA GLY A 192 -6.56 22.53 3.98
C GLY A 192 -5.28 23.37 3.95
N THR A 193 -4.88 24.01 5.04
CA THR A 193 -3.58 24.70 5.11
C THR A 193 -2.44 23.72 5.29
N SER A 194 -1.24 24.13 4.88
CA SER A 194 -0.03 23.30 4.96
C SER A 194 1.13 24.06 5.57
N ILE A 195 1.94 23.34 6.33
CA ILE A 195 3.21 23.79 6.89
C ILE A 195 4.33 22.83 6.48
N LYS A 196 5.57 23.22 6.70
CA LYS A 196 6.74 22.42 6.30
C LYS A 196 7.67 22.15 7.47
N LEU A 197 8.27 20.95 7.44
CA LEU A 197 9.47 20.62 8.20
C LEU A 197 10.55 20.23 7.19
N GLY A 198 11.45 21.15 6.86
CA GLY A 198 12.33 21.00 5.71
C GLY A 198 11.55 20.87 4.41
N GLU A 199 11.73 19.77 3.68
CA GLU A 199 10.98 19.48 2.45
C GLU A 199 9.70 18.66 2.71
N ALA A 200 9.51 18.11 3.92
CA ALA A 200 8.29 17.43 4.27
C ALA A 200 7.14 18.45 4.42
N VAL A 201 6.01 18.15 3.78
CA VAL A 201 4.82 19.00 3.78
C VAL A 201 3.74 18.33 4.63
N MET A 202 3.31 19.00 5.70
CA MET A 202 2.19 18.59 6.52
C MET A 202 0.96 19.43 6.17
N THR A 203 -0.13 18.77 5.82
CA THR A 203 -1.43 19.42 5.55
C THR A 203 -2.40 19.09 6.67
N PHE A 204 -3.05 20.10 7.23
CA PHE A 204 -4.10 19.94 8.22
C PHE A 204 -5.41 19.54 7.53
N TYR A 205 -6.02 18.44 7.97
CA TYR A 205 -7.34 17.98 7.51
C TYR A 205 -8.45 18.28 8.53
N GLY A 206 -8.09 18.71 9.70
CA GLY A 206 -8.95 19.19 10.77
C GLY A 206 -8.25 20.26 11.59
N PRO A 207 -8.97 20.94 12.49
CA PRO A 207 -10.41 20.79 12.74
C PRO A 207 -11.25 21.27 11.55
N LEU A 208 -12.37 20.57 11.27
CA LEU A 208 -13.16 20.82 10.07
C LEU A 208 -14.08 22.04 10.17
N ASP A 209 -14.45 22.40 11.36
CA ASP A 209 -15.33 23.52 11.64
C ASP A 209 -14.56 24.54 12.47
N ASN A 210 -14.27 25.71 11.89
CA ASN A 210 -13.67 26.85 12.60
C ASN A 210 -14.61 27.44 13.63
N THR A 211 -15.88 27.06 13.58
CA THR A 211 -16.87 27.33 14.59
C THR A 211 -16.98 26.06 15.42
N TYR A 212 -16.34 26.05 16.57
CA TYR A 212 -16.66 25.14 17.68
C TYR A 212 -18.09 25.44 18.20
N ARG A 213 -18.95 25.89 17.28
CA ARG A 213 -20.37 26.06 17.47
C ARG A 213 -20.98 24.67 17.43
N TYR A 214 -21.30 24.17 18.59
CA TYR A 214 -22.06 22.95 18.73
C TYR A 214 -23.43 23.14 18.06
N GLY A 215 -23.79 22.21 17.20
CA GLY A 215 -25.18 22.03 16.82
C GLY A 215 -26.05 21.89 18.08
N ARG A 216 -27.32 22.21 17.95
CA ARG A 216 -28.29 22.24 19.05
C ARG A 216 -28.20 21.00 19.94
N ALA A 217 -28.50 21.14 21.22
CA ALA A 217 -28.54 20.11 22.26
C ALA A 217 -29.27 18.80 21.92
N GLN A 218 -30.09 18.82 20.89
CA GLN A 218 -30.84 17.64 20.40
C GLN A 218 -29.98 16.49 19.87
N ASP A 219 -28.72 16.77 19.49
CA ASP A 219 -27.83 15.76 18.88
C ASP A 219 -26.84 15.12 19.87
N ALA A 220 -26.91 15.46 21.15
CA ALA A 220 -25.91 15.02 22.12
C ALA A 220 -26.51 14.69 23.51
N PRO A 221 -27.17 13.55 23.67
CA PRO A 221 -27.68 13.14 24.98
C PRO A 221 -26.59 12.76 26.00
N ASP A 222 -25.35 12.44 25.58
CA ASP A 222 -24.27 12.02 26.48
C ASP A 222 -22.93 12.66 26.08
N LEU A 223 -22.70 13.89 26.52
CA LEU A 223 -21.40 14.57 26.42
C LEU A 223 -20.41 13.97 27.43
N ASN A 224 -19.76 12.90 27.03
CA ASN A 224 -18.60 12.40 27.74
C ASN A 224 -17.32 12.84 27.00
N THR A 225 -16.20 12.65 27.68
CA THR A 225 -14.85 12.92 27.15
C THR A 225 -14.58 12.36 25.75
N ARG A 226 -15.29 11.27 25.34
CA ARG A 226 -15.15 10.66 24.01
C ARG A 226 -15.56 11.56 22.85
N GLN A 227 -16.42 12.55 23.06
CA GLN A 227 -16.82 13.46 21.99
C GLN A 227 -15.72 14.48 21.64
N VAL A 228 -14.80 14.73 22.55
CA VAL A 228 -13.63 15.60 22.31
C VAL A 228 -12.73 15.02 21.22
N ASN A 229 -12.68 13.69 21.08
CA ASN A 229 -11.93 13.01 20.02
C ASN A 229 -12.36 13.41 18.60
N LYS A 230 -13.61 13.85 18.42
CA LYS A 230 -14.11 14.37 17.12
C LYS A 230 -13.36 15.61 16.64
N TYR A 231 -12.72 16.33 17.56
CA TYR A 231 -11.96 17.54 17.26
C TYR A 231 -10.48 17.28 17.04
N SER A 232 -10.07 16.02 16.99
CA SER A 232 -8.68 15.67 16.66
C SER A 232 -8.24 16.32 15.36
N ILE A 233 -7.11 17.01 15.42
CA ILE A 233 -6.45 17.61 14.27
C ILE A 233 -5.78 16.49 13.50
N VAL A 234 -6.42 16.00 12.44
CA VAL A 234 -5.85 15.02 11.53
C VAL A 234 -4.89 15.73 10.58
N THR A 235 -3.70 15.16 10.41
CA THR A 235 -2.71 15.69 9.48
C THR A 235 -2.20 14.62 8.52
N ARG A 236 -1.90 15.04 7.28
CA ARG A 236 -1.24 14.22 6.30
C ARG A 236 0.12 14.80 5.97
N ILE A 237 1.18 14.01 6.14
CA ILE A 237 2.55 14.43 5.88
C ILE A 237 3.00 13.75 4.58
N VAL A 238 3.63 14.50 3.69
CA VAL A 238 4.19 14.00 2.43
C VAL A 238 5.66 14.38 2.35
N TYR A 239 6.51 13.39 2.11
CA TYR A 239 7.92 13.58 1.82
C TYR A 239 8.31 12.73 0.61
N GLY A 240 8.67 13.38 -0.49
CA GLY A 240 8.91 12.70 -1.76
C GLY A 240 7.68 11.91 -2.23
N SER A 241 7.83 10.61 -2.43
CA SER A 241 6.73 9.70 -2.79
C SER A 241 6.08 9.01 -1.58
N ASN A 242 6.54 9.30 -0.36
CA ASN A 242 6.03 8.69 0.86
C ASN A 242 5.05 9.61 1.58
N SER A 243 4.08 9.02 2.26
CA SER A 243 3.08 9.76 3.03
C SER A 243 2.67 9.04 4.31
N PHE A 244 2.37 9.85 5.32
CA PHE A 244 1.95 9.46 6.65
C PHE A 244 0.61 10.11 6.95
N LEU A 245 -0.34 9.37 7.52
CA LEU A 245 -1.60 9.91 8.01
C LEU A 245 -1.60 9.82 9.54
N MET A 246 -1.54 10.98 10.19
CA MET A 246 -1.54 11.14 11.65
C MET A 246 -2.96 11.52 12.07
N THR A 247 -3.59 10.70 12.87
CA THR A 247 -5.04 10.78 13.09
C THR A 247 -5.45 11.30 14.45
N GLY A 248 -4.51 11.35 15.44
CA GLY A 248 -4.87 11.49 16.83
C GLY A 248 -5.91 10.43 17.21
N ASP A 249 -6.99 10.86 17.84
CA ASP A 249 -8.13 10.02 18.21
C ASP A 249 -9.37 10.25 17.37
N ALA A 250 -9.16 10.70 16.12
CA ALA A 250 -10.26 11.02 15.22
C ALA A 250 -11.22 9.86 15.02
N GLN A 251 -12.50 10.12 15.30
CA GLN A 251 -13.58 9.16 15.15
C GLN A 251 -14.05 9.05 13.70
N GLN A 252 -14.79 8.00 13.37
CA GLN A 252 -15.29 7.73 12.02
C GLN A 252 -16.06 8.90 11.42
N GLU A 253 -16.86 9.61 12.23
CA GLU A 253 -17.60 10.77 11.78
C GLU A 253 -16.68 11.86 11.25
N THR A 254 -15.60 12.17 11.98
CA THR A 254 -14.56 13.12 11.57
C THR A 254 -13.89 12.67 10.27
N ILE A 255 -13.49 11.41 10.20
CA ILE A 255 -12.86 10.84 9.00
C ILE A 255 -13.80 10.88 7.79
N LYS A 256 -15.10 10.58 7.99
CA LYS A 256 -16.11 10.69 6.92
C LYS A 256 -16.29 12.13 6.44
N LYS A 257 -16.30 13.09 7.36
CA LYS A 257 -16.37 14.54 7.02
C LYS A 257 -15.14 14.98 6.25
N ILE A 258 -13.92 14.56 6.66
CA ILE A 258 -12.67 14.82 5.93
C ILE A 258 -12.76 14.28 4.49
N ALA A 259 -13.18 13.03 4.34
CA ALA A 259 -13.35 12.40 3.03
C ALA A 259 -14.40 13.09 2.16
N ALA A 260 -15.53 13.51 2.75
CA ALA A 260 -16.61 14.21 2.06
C ALA A 260 -16.17 15.59 1.51
N ARG A 261 -15.19 16.24 2.17
CA ARG A 261 -14.59 17.49 1.69
C ARG A 261 -13.53 17.28 0.60
N GLY A 262 -13.24 16.03 0.21
CA GLY A 262 -12.33 15.69 -0.87
C GLY A 262 -10.86 15.60 -0.47
N TYR A 263 -10.53 15.57 0.82
CA TYR A 263 -9.16 15.37 1.29
C TYR A 263 -8.67 13.95 1.02
N ASP A 264 -7.43 13.83 0.59
CA ASP A 264 -6.78 12.56 0.25
C ASP A 264 -6.33 11.81 1.52
N LEU A 265 -7.07 10.75 1.88
CA LEU A 265 -6.74 9.88 3.01
C LEU A 265 -5.70 8.81 2.69
N SER A 266 -5.18 8.77 1.46
CA SER A 266 -4.17 7.77 1.09
C SER A 266 -2.83 8.04 1.80
N ALA A 267 -2.24 7.00 2.38
CA ALA A 267 -0.92 7.07 3.00
C ALA A 267 -0.26 5.70 2.99
N GLN A 268 1.07 5.63 2.99
CA GLN A 268 1.78 4.37 3.18
C GLN A 268 1.87 3.98 4.66
N VAL A 269 1.91 4.99 5.56
CA VAL A 269 1.96 4.80 7.00
C VAL A 269 0.70 5.41 7.62
N LEU A 270 -0.02 4.59 8.36
CA LEU A 270 -1.20 5.00 9.13
C LEU A 270 -0.85 4.99 10.63
N LYS A 271 -0.94 6.13 11.32
CA LYS A 271 -1.11 6.15 12.77
C LYS A 271 -2.57 5.77 13.04
N GLN A 272 -2.77 4.58 13.62
CA GLN A 272 -4.10 4.08 13.94
C GLN A 272 -4.79 5.02 14.95
N PRO A 273 -6.03 5.46 14.70
CA PRO A 273 -6.74 6.34 15.62
C PRO A 273 -6.95 5.69 16.99
N HIS A 274 -7.01 6.57 18.02
CA HIS A 274 -7.48 6.26 19.37
C HIS A 274 -6.89 4.97 19.94
N HIS A 275 -5.56 4.84 19.86
CA HIS A 275 -4.77 3.72 20.42
C HIS A 275 -5.24 2.32 19.98
N GLY A 276 -6.04 2.24 18.90
CA GLY A 276 -6.69 0.98 18.48
C GLY A 276 -7.96 0.66 19.27
N TYR A 277 -8.57 1.67 19.92
CA TYR A 277 -9.87 1.56 20.57
C TYR A 277 -11.00 1.60 19.52
N GLN A 278 -12.10 0.91 19.77
CA GLN A 278 -13.29 0.97 18.92
C GLN A 278 -14.30 1.98 19.48
N ASP A 279 -14.53 3.05 18.74
CA ASP A 279 -15.25 4.23 19.25
C ASP A 279 -16.77 4.15 19.22
N VAL A 280 -17.39 3.23 18.49
CA VAL A 280 -18.85 3.24 18.33
C VAL A 280 -19.51 1.94 18.76
N ARG A 281 -20.32 2.06 19.78
CA ARG A 281 -21.35 1.10 20.12
C ARG A 281 -22.67 1.60 19.52
N LEU A 282 -23.02 1.14 18.32
CA LEU A 282 -24.38 1.35 17.82
C LEU A 282 -25.32 0.44 18.60
N GLN A 283 -26.25 1.05 19.33
CA GLN A 283 -27.34 0.30 19.94
C GLN A 283 -28.34 -0.08 18.84
N ASP A 284 -28.40 -1.36 18.51
CA ASP A 284 -29.46 -1.90 17.66
C ASP A 284 -30.77 -1.90 18.44
N LYS A 285 -31.58 -0.84 18.23
CA LYS A 285 -32.80 -0.56 18.99
C LYS A 285 -33.95 -1.56 18.87
N PRO A 286 -34.04 -2.57 18.00
CA PRO A 286 -35.06 -3.60 18.21
C PRO A 286 -34.63 -4.75 19.11
N LYS A 287 -33.35 -4.96 19.40
CA LYS A 287 -32.87 -6.18 20.07
C LYS A 287 -31.97 -5.98 21.28
N GLY A 288 -31.68 -4.75 21.69
CA GLY A 288 -30.78 -4.47 22.82
C GLY A 288 -29.35 -4.98 22.64
N ARG A 289 -28.91 -5.29 21.42
CA ARG A 289 -27.56 -5.71 21.09
C ARG A 289 -26.75 -4.51 20.69
N TYR A 290 -25.53 -4.40 21.23
CA TYR A 290 -24.53 -3.49 20.70
C TYR A 290 -23.96 -4.11 19.43
N VAL A 291 -24.18 -3.46 18.29
CA VAL A 291 -23.49 -3.78 17.04
C VAL A 291 -22.26 -2.86 16.99
N TYR A 292 -21.10 -3.47 17.06
CA TYR A 292 -19.86 -2.76 16.82
C TYR A 292 -19.70 -2.57 15.31
N ASP A 293 -19.98 -1.39 14.83
CA ASP A 293 -19.53 -1.02 13.49
C ASP A 293 -18.02 -0.76 13.59
N SER A 294 -17.21 -1.38 12.73
CA SER A 294 -15.77 -1.14 12.73
C SER A 294 -15.50 0.23 12.11
N ASP A 295 -15.49 1.25 12.94
CA ASP A 295 -15.30 2.63 12.54
C ASP A 295 -13.95 2.85 11.84
N HIS A 296 -12.95 2.08 12.25
CA HIS A 296 -11.62 2.10 11.65
C HIS A 296 -11.58 1.52 10.23
N LYS A 297 -12.49 0.60 9.91
CA LYS A 297 -12.52 -0.02 8.58
C LYS A 297 -12.75 0.99 7.45
N TYR A 298 -13.58 2.01 7.68
CA TYR A 298 -13.78 3.06 6.71
C TYR A 298 -12.48 3.79 6.36
N LEU A 299 -11.67 4.12 7.37
CA LEU A 299 -10.37 4.74 7.23
C LEU A 299 -9.36 3.77 6.59
N ILE A 300 -9.25 2.57 7.16
CA ILE A 300 -8.30 1.53 6.72
C ILE A 300 -8.47 1.21 5.23
N ASP A 301 -9.72 1.06 4.78
CA ASP A 301 -10.04 0.77 3.38
C ASP A 301 -9.62 1.90 2.43
N ARG A 302 -9.46 3.13 2.93
CA ARG A 302 -9.13 4.33 2.13
C ARG A 302 -7.66 4.68 2.13
N THR A 303 -6.96 4.44 3.23
CA THR A 303 -5.55 4.84 3.32
C THR A 303 -4.68 4.12 2.34
N GLY A 304 -4.97 2.86 2.06
CA GLY A 304 -4.07 2.05 1.26
C GLY A 304 -2.74 1.77 1.94
N ALA A 305 -2.62 2.01 3.24
CA ALA A 305 -1.40 1.85 4.00
C ALA A 305 -0.87 0.42 3.96
N SER A 306 0.44 0.29 4.00
CA SER A 306 1.15 -0.99 4.17
C SER A 306 1.68 -1.15 5.60
N ILE A 307 1.82 -0.04 6.33
CA ILE A 307 2.33 0.03 7.69
C ILE A 307 1.27 0.72 8.55
N ALA A 308 0.92 0.11 9.68
CA ALA A 308 0.08 0.72 10.70
C ALA A 308 0.84 0.79 12.03
N ILE A 309 0.81 1.95 12.66
CA ILE A 309 1.40 2.18 13.97
C ILE A 309 0.28 2.36 14.99
N ILE A 310 0.35 1.63 16.09
CA ILE A 310 -0.56 1.76 17.22
C ILE A 310 0.24 2.21 18.44
N SER A 311 0.00 3.42 18.88
CA SER A 311 0.55 3.90 20.17
C SER A 311 -0.35 3.38 21.28
N ASN A 312 0.14 2.45 22.08
CA ASN A 312 -0.61 1.86 23.18
C ASN A 312 0.30 1.43 24.33
N GLY A 313 -0.25 1.30 25.53
CA GLY A 313 0.49 0.93 26.73
C GLY A 313 0.53 -0.58 26.95
N TYR A 314 1.63 -1.05 27.53
CA TYR A 314 1.74 -2.43 27.98
C TYR A 314 0.67 -2.74 29.05
N LYS A 315 -0.11 -3.79 28.82
CA LYS A 315 -1.21 -4.19 29.72
C LYS A 315 -2.15 -3.04 30.10
N ASN A 316 -2.40 -2.07 29.21
CA ASN A 316 -3.29 -0.95 29.54
C ASN A 316 -4.69 -1.43 29.93
N VAL A 317 -5.33 -0.75 30.87
CA VAL A 317 -6.64 -1.11 31.44
C VAL A 317 -7.73 -1.18 30.35
N ASN A 318 -7.62 -0.39 29.29
CA ASN A 318 -8.55 -0.40 28.15
C ASN A 318 -8.34 -1.57 27.21
N GLN A 319 -7.31 -2.39 27.41
CA GLN A 319 -6.96 -3.57 26.60
C GLN A 319 -6.88 -3.28 25.10
N THR A 320 -6.41 -2.08 24.73
CA THR A 320 -6.17 -1.72 23.33
C THR A 320 -4.85 -2.30 22.81
N PRO A 321 -4.76 -2.61 21.52
CA PRO A 321 -5.81 -2.49 20.49
C PRO A 321 -6.85 -3.61 20.60
N GLU A 322 -8.10 -3.28 20.27
CA GLU A 322 -9.17 -4.27 20.22
C GLU A 322 -8.97 -5.27 19.07
N SER A 323 -9.41 -6.50 19.28
CA SER A 323 -9.19 -7.61 18.33
C SER A 323 -9.80 -7.39 16.95
N ASN A 324 -10.91 -6.65 16.85
CA ASN A 324 -11.53 -6.28 15.58
C ASN A 324 -10.72 -5.21 14.83
N VAL A 325 -10.07 -4.29 15.53
CA VAL A 325 -9.13 -3.32 14.92
C VAL A 325 -7.95 -4.07 14.31
N LEU A 326 -7.32 -4.99 15.06
CA LEU A 326 -6.23 -5.83 14.54
C LEU A 326 -6.68 -6.66 13.32
N ARG A 327 -7.90 -7.21 13.36
CA ARG A 327 -8.46 -7.93 12.21
C ARG A 327 -8.60 -7.03 10.98
N ASP A 328 -9.07 -5.79 11.16
CA ASP A 328 -9.24 -4.86 10.05
C ASP A 328 -7.89 -4.40 9.48
N LEU A 329 -6.84 -4.31 10.32
CA LEU A 329 -5.46 -4.02 9.93
C LEU A 329 -4.69 -5.23 9.35
N SER A 330 -5.28 -6.42 9.29
CA SER A 330 -4.58 -7.69 8.96
C SER A 330 -3.84 -7.71 7.61
N GLY A 331 -4.08 -6.73 6.73
CA GLY A 331 -3.33 -6.58 5.47
C GLY A 331 -2.10 -5.68 5.54
N MET A 332 -1.76 -5.17 6.72
CA MET A 332 -0.67 -4.24 6.98
C MET A 332 0.35 -4.86 7.93
N ASP A 333 1.59 -4.40 7.85
CA ASP A 333 2.56 -4.61 8.90
C ASP A 333 2.21 -3.69 10.08
N VAL A 334 1.76 -4.27 11.20
CA VAL A 334 1.31 -3.56 12.38
C VAL A 334 2.40 -3.53 13.42
N TYR A 335 2.76 -2.35 13.89
CA TYR A 335 3.71 -2.13 14.97
C TYR A 335 2.99 -1.48 16.15
N GLN A 336 3.18 -2.04 17.35
CA GLN A 336 2.60 -1.54 18.59
C GLN A 336 3.70 -1.06 19.53
N THR A 337 3.56 0.15 20.09
CA THR A 337 4.56 0.65 21.07
C THR A 337 4.62 -0.18 22.33
N SER A 338 3.52 -0.83 22.73
CA SER A 338 3.46 -1.69 23.92
C SER A 338 4.41 -2.87 23.92
N ASP A 339 4.76 -3.43 22.74
CA ASP A 339 5.69 -4.55 22.62
C ASP A 339 6.99 -4.19 21.89
N LYS A 340 6.99 -3.14 21.10
CA LYS A 340 8.15 -2.69 20.32
C LYS A 340 8.95 -1.57 20.98
N GLY A 341 8.41 -0.91 22.01
CA GLY A 341 8.96 0.35 22.49
C GLY A 341 8.77 1.46 21.44
N THR A 342 9.66 2.42 21.40
CA THR A 342 9.63 3.46 20.36
C THR A 342 9.86 2.87 18.97
N ILE A 343 9.04 3.31 18.01
CA ILE A 343 9.07 2.87 16.61
C ILE A 343 9.43 4.04 15.73
N VAL A 344 10.44 3.88 14.87
CA VAL A 344 10.90 4.92 13.95
C VAL A 344 10.61 4.49 12.52
N VAL A 345 9.82 5.26 11.81
CA VAL A 345 9.60 5.09 10.37
C VAL A 345 10.39 6.15 9.64
N SER A 346 11.37 5.73 8.85
CA SER A 346 12.28 6.60 8.09
C SER A 346 11.96 6.57 6.61
N SER A 347 12.06 7.73 5.96
CA SER A 347 11.88 7.92 4.52
C SER A 347 13.09 8.61 3.91
N ASP A 348 13.57 8.10 2.78
CA ASP A 348 14.54 8.78 1.89
C ASP A 348 13.84 9.54 0.74
N GLY A 349 12.54 9.77 0.84
CA GLY A 349 11.70 10.34 -0.21
C GLY A 349 11.14 9.30 -1.20
N ASN A 350 11.70 8.10 -1.27
CA ASN A 350 11.24 7.03 -2.16
C ASN A 350 10.87 5.75 -1.43
N LYS A 351 11.67 5.37 -0.43
CA LYS A 351 11.52 4.14 0.33
C LYS A 351 11.23 4.44 1.78
N LEU A 352 10.47 3.55 2.39
CA LEU A 352 10.25 3.53 3.83
C LEU A 352 11.05 2.38 4.45
N SER A 353 11.58 2.63 5.63
CA SER A 353 12.14 1.62 6.52
C SER A 353 11.58 1.80 7.92
N VAL A 354 11.41 0.70 8.64
CA VAL A 354 10.93 0.71 10.03
C VAL A 354 12.02 0.15 10.93
N SER A 355 12.26 0.82 12.04
CA SER A 355 13.11 0.35 13.12
C SER A 355 12.36 0.53 14.43
N ALA A 356 12.42 -0.45 15.30
CA ALA A 356 11.80 -0.39 16.61
C ALA A 356 12.83 -0.68 17.69
N GLN A 357 12.64 -0.11 18.86
CA GLN A 357 13.54 -0.26 20.01
C GLN A 357 13.71 -1.72 20.41
N LYS A 358 12.63 -2.52 20.28
CA LYS A 358 12.63 -3.96 20.54
C LYS A 358 12.31 -4.72 19.26
N GLY A 359 13.16 -5.65 18.84
CA GLY A 359 12.93 -6.51 17.69
C GLY A 359 13.22 -5.89 16.32
N GLY A 360 13.86 -4.72 16.27
CA GLY A 360 14.31 -4.10 15.02
C GLY A 360 13.17 -3.78 14.04
N ASN A 361 13.19 -4.38 12.85
CA ASN A 361 12.16 -4.15 11.82
C ASN A 361 11.03 -5.21 11.80
N VAL A 362 10.97 -6.09 12.81
CA VAL A 362 9.93 -7.12 12.87
C VAL A 362 8.64 -6.52 13.42
N PRO A 363 7.51 -6.55 12.68
CA PRO A 363 6.25 -6.00 13.15
C PRO A 363 5.67 -6.83 14.33
N SER A 364 4.77 -6.22 15.11
CA SER A 364 3.97 -6.90 16.14
C SER A 364 3.05 -7.94 15.51
N HIS A 365 2.44 -7.55 14.39
CA HIS A 365 1.66 -8.42 13.54
C HIS A 365 2.11 -8.19 12.10
N ALA A 366 2.74 -9.20 11.51
CA ALA A 366 3.11 -9.16 10.10
C ALA A 366 1.84 -9.10 9.24
N GLY A 367 1.85 -8.23 8.24
CA GLY A 367 0.79 -8.18 7.26
C GLY A 367 0.65 -9.53 6.60
N TYR A 368 -0.34 -10.29 7.01
CA TYR A 368 -0.71 -11.47 6.25
C TYR A 368 -1.01 -11.02 4.83
N VAL A 369 -0.38 -11.66 3.84
CA VAL A 369 -0.78 -11.57 2.43
C VAL A 369 -2.11 -12.33 2.24
N VAL A 370 -2.99 -12.25 3.21
CA VAL A 370 -4.41 -12.42 2.99
C VAL A 370 -4.85 -11.09 2.43
N LYS A 371 -4.92 -11.01 1.12
CA LYS A 371 -5.67 -9.99 0.41
C LYS A 371 -7.06 -9.87 0.99
N GLN A 372 -7.18 -9.13 2.07
CA GLN A 372 -8.50 -8.61 2.41
C GLN A 372 -8.95 -7.76 1.22
N MET A 373 -10.10 -8.10 0.70
CA MET A 373 -10.76 -7.30 -0.32
C MET A 373 -11.07 -5.94 0.35
N ARG A 374 -10.17 -4.97 0.15
CA ARG A 374 -10.48 -3.57 0.47
C ARG A 374 -11.82 -3.27 -0.14
N THR A 375 -12.69 -2.55 0.56
CA THR A 375 -13.97 -2.15 -0.02
C THR A 375 -13.69 -1.50 -1.37
N PRO A 376 -14.16 -2.09 -2.48
CA PRO A 376 -13.83 -1.59 -3.80
C PRO A 376 -14.26 -0.14 -3.94
N LEU A 377 -13.37 0.75 -4.34
CA LEU A 377 -13.72 2.14 -4.66
C LEU A 377 -14.47 2.22 -6.00
N MET A 378 -14.28 1.23 -6.87
CA MET A 378 -15.01 1.13 -8.13
C MET A 378 -16.33 0.36 -7.93
N GLN A 379 -17.44 1.00 -8.33
CA GLN A 379 -18.75 0.37 -8.44
C GLN A 379 -18.77 -0.65 -9.59
N LYS A 380 -18.18 -0.26 -10.73
CA LYS A 380 -18.14 -1.08 -11.94
C LYS A 380 -16.79 -0.93 -12.64
N VAL A 381 -16.19 -2.03 -13.03
CA VAL A 381 -15.03 -2.07 -13.92
C VAL A 381 -15.34 -2.92 -15.13
N THR A 382 -15.17 -2.36 -16.31
CA THR A 382 -15.40 -3.05 -17.59
C THR A 382 -14.09 -3.17 -18.35
N VAL A 383 -13.77 -4.38 -18.78
CA VAL A 383 -12.62 -4.68 -19.64
C VAL A 383 -13.14 -5.23 -20.96
N GLN A 384 -12.90 -4.49 -22.02
CA GLN A 384 -13.14 -4.92 -23.40
C GLN A 384 -11.83 -5.38 -24.01
N ALA A 385 -11.78 -6.60 -24.50
CA ALA A 385 -10.61 -7.16 -25.17
C ALA A 385 -11.03 -8.03 -26.35
N ASN A 386 -10.25 -7.98 -27.43
CA ASN A 386 -10.48 -8.81 -28.63
C ASN A 386 -9.95 -10.25 -28.42
N THR A 387 -10.29 -10.87 -27.32
CA THR A 387 -9.94 -12.23 -26.94
C THR A 387 -11.11 -13.20 -27.15
N LYS A 388 -10.82 -14.48 -27.34
CA LYS A 388 -11.86 -15.53 -27.50
C LYS A 388 -12.73 -15.69 -26.26
N LYS A 389 -12.15 -15.49 -25.08
CA LYS A 389 -12.83 -15.55 -23.80
C LYS A 389 -12.96 -14.15 -23.21
N LYS A 390 -14.06 -13.86 -22.56
CA LYS A 390 -14.23 -12.62 -21.80
C LYS A 390 -13.10 -12.46 -20.79
N MET A 391 -12.53 -11.26 -20.72
CA MET A 391 -11.47 -10.92 -19.76
C MET A 391 -12.10 -10.24 -18.54
N THR A 392 -12.08 -10.93 -17.41
CA THR A 392 -12.67 -10.44 -16.16
C THR A 392 -11.55 -9.95 -15.23
N PRO A 393 -11.61 -8.73 -14.72
CA PRO A 393 -10.67 -8.23 -13.73
C PRO A 393 -10.69 -9.06 -12.44
N LEU A 394 -9.54 -9.24 -11.83
CA LEU A 394 -9.36 -9.99 -10.59
C LEU A 394 -8.74 -9.08 -9.53
N ARG A 395 -9.26 -9.12 -8.31
CA ARG A 395 -8.70 -8.41 -7.14
C ARG A 395 -7.63 -9.23 -6.43
N SER A 396 -7.67 -10.56 -6.53
CA SER A 396 -6.75 -11.47 -5.88
C SER A 396 -5.65 -12.01 -6.81
N GLU A 397 -4.38 -12.14 -6.36
CA GLU A 397 -3.28 -12.74 -7.14
C GLU A 397 -3.33 -14.26 -7.22
N ALA A 398 -3.93 -14.91 -6.22
CA ALA A 398 -3.96 -16.37 -6.12
C ALA A 398 -4.67 -17.05 -7.31
N SER A 399 -5.63 -16.38 -7.96
CA SER A 399 -6.40 -16.92 -9.09
C SER A 399 -5.83 -16.54 -10.47
N ALA A 400 -4.64 -15.97 -10.55
CA ALA A 400 -4.10 -15.39 -11.78
C ALA A 400 -3.42 -16.43 -12.70
N ALA A 401 -4.08 -17.53 -12.98
CA ALA A 401 -3.61 -18.45 -14.01
C ALA A 401 -3.57 -17.77 -15.39
N TYR A 402 -2.65 -18.22 -16.26
CA TYR A 402 -2.67 -17.80 -17.66
C TYR A 402 -3.90 -18.41 -18.34
N GLN A 403 -4.85 -17.56 -18.73
CA GLN A 403 -6.12 -17.98 -19.30
C GLN A 403 -6.30 -17.57 -20.76
N HIS A 404 -5.63 -16.47 -21.17
CA HIS A 404 -5.75 -15.90 -22.50
C HIS A 404 -4.50 -16.20 -23.33
N TYR A 405 -4.65 -17.14 -24.28
CA TYR A 405 -3.63 -17.53 -25.23
C TYR A 405 -4.09 -17.18 -26.63
N GLU A 406 -3.48 -16.18 -27.26
CA GLU A 406 -3.94 -15.63 -28.53
C GLU A 406 -2.84 -15.63 -29.60
N ARG A 407 -3.25 -15.84 -30.85
CA ARG A 407 -2.38 -15.74 -32.04
C ARG A 407 -2.35 -14.36 -32.66
N LYS A 408 -3.17 -13.44 -32.18
CA LYS A 408 -3.26 -12.05 -32.65
C LYS A 408 -2.94 -11.11 -31.50
N ASN A 409 -2.46 -9.90 -31.81
CA ASN A 409 -2.31 -8.88 -30.81
C ASN A 409 -3.63 -8.64 -30.08
N ILE A 410 -3.55 -8.50 -28.76
CA ILE A 410 -4.72 -8.20 -27.94
C ILE A 410 -4.77 -6.69 -27.70
N LYS A 411 -5.86 -6.06 -28.11
CA LYS A 411 -6.20 -4.67 -27.73
C LYS A 411 -7.11 -4.74 -26.51
N ILE A 412 -6.77 -4.03 -25.45
CA ILE A 412 -7.52 -3.97 -24.19
C ILE A 412 -7.95 -2.53 -23.98
N ARG A 413 -9.24 -2.31 -23.70
CA ARG A 413 -9.80 -1.05 -23.23
C ARG A 413 -10.39 -1.26 -21.85
N ILE A 414 -10.07 -0.37 -20.92
CA ILE A 414 -10.50 -0.39 -19.53
C ILE A 414 -11.36 0.84 -19.29
N SER A 415 -12.53 0.65 -18.69
CA SER A 415 -13.38 1.71 -18.17
C SER A 415 -13.85 1.36 -16.78
N ALA A 416 -14.07 2.37 -15.95
CA ALA A 416 -14.53 2.20 -14.58
C ALA A 416 -15.51 3.30 -14.21
N GLN A 417 -16.40 2.98 -13.30
CA GLN A 417 -17.28 3.89 -12.60
C GLN A 417 -16.98 3.78 -11.12
N ALA A 418 -16.65 4.90 -10.50
CA ALA A 418 -16.43 4.98 -9.07
C ALA A 418 -17.77 4.85 -8.31
N LYS A 419 -17.70 4.47 -7.03
CA LYS A 419 -18.85 4.51 -6.13
C LYS A 419 -19.27 5.95 -5.86
N SER A 420 -20.52 6.15 -5.43
CA SER A 420 -21.13 7.48 -5.22
C SER A 420 -20.40 8.38 -4.23
N PHE A 421 -19.58 7.81 -3.35
CA PHE A 421 -18.83 8.57 -2.33
C PHE A 421 -17.42 9.00 -2.80
N THR A 422 -17.03 8.73 -4.04
CA THR A 422 -15.69 9.05 -4.55
C THR A 422 -15.73 9.33 -6.05
N ASN A 423 -14.77 10.11 -6.53
CA ASN A 423 -14.62 10.46 -7.95
C ASN A 423 -13.38 9.82 -8.53
N LEU A 424 -13.53 9.20 -9.69
CA LEU A 424 -12.41 8.65 -10.45
C LEU A 424 -11.61 9.80 -11.09
N LYS A 425 -10.37 9.98 -10.66
CA LYS A 425 -9.44 10.99 -11.20
C LYS A 425 -8.64 10.47 -12.39
N GLN A 426 -8.15 9.21 -12.29
CA GLN A 426 -7.23 8.67 -13.29
C GLN A 426 -7.27 7.15 -13.34
N ILE A 427 -7.06 6.59 -14.53
CA ILE A 427 -6.80 5.16 -14.75
C ILE A 427 -5.35 5.01 -15.19
N GLN A 428 -4.64 4.11 -14.52
CA GLN A 428 -3.26 3.74 -14.85
C GLN A 428 -3.17 2.24 -15.08
N TYR A 429 -2.23 1.83 -15.92
CA TYR A 429 -1.95 0.42 -16.15
C TYR A 429 -0.46 0.15 -16.28
N LYS A 430 -0.07 -1.11 -16.05
CA LYS A 430 1.25 -1.65 -16.40
C LYS A 430 1.15 -3.09 -16.88
N PHE A 431 2.04 -3.47 -17.78
CA PHE A 431 2.19 -4.86 -18.20
C PHE A 431 3.49 -5.43 -17.62
N VAL A 432 3.36 -6.42 -16.75
CA VAL A 432 4.48 -7.10 -16.11
C VAL A 432 4.75 -8.41 -16.84
N LYS A 433 5.90 -8.51 -17.47
CA LYS A 433 6.32 -9.75 -18.17
C LYS A 433 6.47 -10.89 -17.16
N LYS A 434 6.22 -12.12 -17.60
CA LYS A 434 6.49 -13.32 -16.80
C LYS A 434 7.95 -13.35 -16.37
N GLY A 435 8.19 -13.55 -15.07
CA GLY A 435 9.53 -13.57 -14.48
C GLY A 435 10.09 -12.19 -14.11
N THR A 436 9.34 -11.10 -14.34
CA THR A 436 9.71 -9.74 -13.90
C THR A 436 8.99 -9.42 -12.59
N SER A 437 9.67 -8.73 -11.67
CA SER A 437 9.05 -8.22 -10.44
C SER A 437 7.97 -7.19 -10.76
N LYS A 438 6.83 -7.25 -10.04
CA LYS A 438 5.74 -6.27 -10.16
C LYS A 438 6.24 -4.85 -9.83
N GLY A 439 7.09 -4.71 -8.82
CA GLY A 439 7.62 -3.43 -8.36
C GLY A 439 8.52 -2.73 -9.37
N SER A 440 9.25 -3.49 -10.21
CA SER A 440 10.21 -2.92 -11.17
C SER A 440 9.58 -2.31 -12.44
N VAL A 441 8.25 -2.38 -12.61
CA VAL A 441 7.57 -1.85 -13.80
C VAL A 441 6.69 -0.67 -13.40
N PRO A 442 6.95 0.54 -13.91
CA PRO A 442 6.16 1.73 -13.58
C PRO A 442 4.75 1.65 -14.21
N TYR A 443 3.80 2.31 -13.58
CA TYR A 443 2.47 2.53 -14.15
C TYR A 443 2.50 3.61 -15.22
N LYS A 444 1.58 3.49 -16.20
CA LYS A 444 1.36 4.47 -17.27
C LYS A 444 -0.08 4.94 -17.24
N ASN A 445 -0.30 6.22 -17.45
CA ASN A 445 -1.64 6.79 -17.60
C ASN A 445 -2.31 6.27 -18.87
N GLY A 446 -3.60 5.99 -18.78
CA GLY A 446 -4.41 5.63 -19.94
C GLY A 446 -5.38 4.48 -19.70
N THR A 447 -6.27 4.31 -20.64
CA THR A 447 -7.37 3.34 -20.61
C THR A 447 -7.20 2.22 -21.64
N THR A 448 -6.20 2.32 -22.53
CA THR A 448 -5.98 1.37 -23.62
C THR A 448 -4.56 0.88 -23.69
N LEU A 449 -4.39 -0.41 -23.95
CA LEU A 449 -3.09 -1.02 -24.17
C LEU A 449 -3.15 -2.13 -25.21
N THR A 450 -2.02 -2.41 -25.85
CA THR A 450 -1.89 -3.50 -26.82
C THR A 450 -0.82 -4.49 -26.36
N ILE A 451 -1.20 -5.76 -26.22
CA ILE A 451 -0.27 -6.85 -25.99
C ILE A 451 0.13 -7.43 -27.35
N LYS A 452 1.42 -7.33 -27.66
CA LYS A 452 1.97 -7.69 -28.96
C LYS A 452 2.49 -9.14 -28.97
N ASP A 453 2.81 -9.64 -30.16
CA ASP A 453 3.49 -10.93 -30.34
C ASP A 453 4.78 -11.01 -29.52
N GLY A 454 5.06 -12.16 -28.94
CA GLY A 454 6.19 -12.38 -28.06
C GLY A 454 5.99 -11.92 -26.62
N MET A 455 4.82 -11.39 -26.26
CA MET A 455 4.51 -10.94 -24.90
C MET A 455 3.75 -12.02 -24.11
N ILE A 456 4.29 -12.36 -22.94
CA ILE A 456 3.65 -13.18 -21.92
C ILE A 456 3.78 -12.51 -20.56
N GLY A 457 2.67 -12.30 -19.84
CA GLY A 457 2.67 -11.56 -18.59
C GLY A 457 1.27 -11.29 -18.08
N ARG A 458 1.17 -10.25 -17.25
CA ARG A 458 -0.08 -9.78 -16.63
C ARG A 458 -0.21 -8.28 -16.75
N VAL A 459 -1.45 -7.81 -16.84
CA VAL A 459 -1.80 -6.39 -16.75
C VAL A 459 -2.28 -6.10 -15.34
N TYR A 460 -1.73 -5.07 -14.73
CA TYR A 460 -2.20 -4.47 -13.48
C TYR A 460 -2.81 -3.12 -13.81
N VAL A 461 -3.89 -2.79 -13.13
CA VAL A 461 -4.65 -1.55 -13.34
C VAL A 461 -4.84 -0.87 -12.01
N ARG A 462 -4.62 0.45 -11.98
CA ARG A 462 -4.94 1.34 -10.86
C ARG A 462 -6.03 2.30 -11.26
N PHE A 463 -6.94 2.51 -10.33
CA PHE A 463 -7.96 3.53 -10.38
C PHE A 463 -7.65 4.53 -9.26
N ILE A 464 -7.21 5.71 -9.63
CA ILE A 464 -6.88 6.78 -8.68
C ILE A 464 -8.14 7.60 -8.48
N THR A 465 -8.57 7.73 -7.24
CA THR A 465 -9.75 8.50 -6.83
C THR A 465 -9.36 9.51 -5.75
N ASP A 466 -10.27 10.41 -5.41
CA ASP A 466 -10.14 11.31 -4.27
C ASP A 466 -10.19 10.58 -2.91
N ALA A 467 -10.71 9.35 -2.87
CA ALA A 467 -10.75 8.51 -1.66
C ALA A 467 -9.66 7.42 -1.62
N GLY A 468 -8.64 7.47 -2.52
CA GLY A 468 -7.52 6.53 -2.55
C GLY A 468 -7.36 5.77 -3.86
N ILE A 469 -6.61 4.67 -3.81
CA ILE A 469 -6.25 3.87 -4.99
C ILE A 469 -6.91 2.49 -4.91
N ASP A 470 -7.61 2.09 -5.98
CA ASP A 470 -8.13 0.73 -6.17
C ASP A 470 -7.26 0.00 -7.22
N GLU A 471 -6.75 -1.18 -6.91
CA GLU A 471 -5.93 -1.99 -7.81
C GLU A 471 -6.64 -3.27 -8.22
N MET A 472 -6.49 -3.61 -9.48
CA MET A 472 -6.93 -4.89 -10.05
C MET A 472 -5.85 -5.47 -10.96
N GLN A 473 -5.96 -6.74 -11.24
CA GLN A 473 -5.16 -7.39 -12.27
C GLN A 473 -6.05 -8.12 -13.28
N LEU A 474 -5.56 -8.30 -14.49
CA LEU A 474 -6.20 -9.15 -15.47
C LEU A 474 -5.61 -10.55 -15.42
N PRO A 475 -6.36 -11.58 -15.85
CA PRO A 475 -5.83 -12.94 -16.01
C PRO A 475 -4.56 -12.94 -16.85
N GLY A 476 -3.68 -13.89 -16.61
CA GLY A 476 -2.43 -14.00 -17.36
C GLY A 476 -2.67 -14.16 -18.87
N ILE A 477 -1.87 -13.44 -19.66
CA ILE A 477 -2.00 -13.27 -21.10
C ILE A 477 -0.73 -13.78 -21.79
N ALA A 478 -0.88 -14.49 -22.89
CA ALA A 478 0.22 -14.83 -23.80
C ALA A 478 -0.19 -14.59 -25.25
N VAL A 479 0.59 -13.80 -25.97
CA VAL A 479 0.43 -13.62 -27.41
C VAL A 479 1.63 -14.25 -28.12
N ASP A 480 1.38 -15.30 -28.89
CA ASP A 480 2.40 -16.04 -29.62
C ASP A 480 1.87 -16.40 -31.02
N LYS A 481 2.48 -15.80 -32.02
CA LYS A 481 2.14 -16.08 -33.45
C LYS A 481 3.00 -17.19 -34.04
N LYS A 482 4.05 -17.61 -33.35
CA LYS A 482 5.04 -18.55 -33.88
C LYS A 482 4.59 -20.00 -33.66
N ALA A 483 4.50 -20.76 -34.73
CA ALA A 483 4.20 -22.18 -34.66
C ALA A 483 5.38 -22.97 -34.05
N PRO A 484 5.09 -24.14 -33.42
CA PRO A 484 6.14 -25.00 -32.87
C PRO A 484 7.23 -25.36 -33.87
N THR A 485 8.48 -25.24 -33.42
CA THR A 485 9.69 -25.48 -34.23
C THR A 485 10.44 -26.76 -33.79
N LYS A 486 11.57 -27.06 -34.42
CA LYS A 486 12.44 -28.20 -34.08
C LYS A 486 11.65 -29.52 -33.87
N THR A 487 10.62 -29.70 -34.69
CA THR A 487 9.70 -30.84 -34.61
C THR A 487 10.35 -32.14 -35.04
N LYS A 488 10.28 -33.20 -34.21
CA LYS A 488 10.87 -34.52 -34.49
C LYS A 488 9.91 -35.66 -34.21
N ILE A 489 9.90 -36.63 -35.09
CA ILE A 489 9.30 -37.96 -34.90
C ILE A 489 10.48 -38.93 -34.74
N LYS A 490 10.70 -39.44 -33.54
CA LYS A 490 11.80 -40.37 -33.24
C LYS A 490 11.25 -41.79 -33.08
N VAL A 491 12.05 -42.75 -33.44
CA VAL A 491 11.77 -44.20 -33.23
C VAL A 491 12.87 -44.75 -32.35
N ASN A 492 12.56 -45.53 -31.34
CA ASN A 492 13.55 -46.23 -30.53
C ASN A 492 14.24 -47.30 -31.37
N ARG A 493 15.58 -47.32 -31.34
CA ARG A 493 16.48 -48.29 -31.99
C ARG A 493 16.60 -48.24 -33.52
N SER A 494 15.90 -47.36 -34.24
CA SER A 494 16.13 -47.18 -35.67
C SER A 494 15.75 -45.79 -36.12
N GLY A 495 16.64 -45.15 -36.89
CA GLY A 495 16.42 -43.80 -37.40
C GLY A 495 15.21 -43.76 -38.34
N ILE A 496 14.34 -42.79 -38.18
CA ILE A 496 13.27 -42.45 -39.11
C ILE A 496 13.33 -40.96 -39.42
N LYS A 497 13.20 -40.61 -40.71
CA LYS A 497 13.24 -39.22 -41.13
C LYS A 497 11.90 -38.52 -40.80
N THR A 498 11.98 -37.34 -40.22
CA THR A 498 10.85 -36.42 -40.05
C THR A 498 10.74 -35.54 -41.28
N LEU A 499 9.63 -35.59 -41.97
CA LEU A 499 9.40 -34.94 -43.27
C LEU A 499 8.32 -33.87 -43.15
N LYS A 500 8.33 -32.86 -44.05
CA LYS A 500 7.18 -31.98 -44.27
C LYS A 500 6.03 -32.88 -44.81
N THR A 501 4.77 -32.49 -44.55
CA THR A 501 3.61 -33.28 -45.00
C THR A 501 3.46 -33.35 -46.51
N SER A 502 3.96 -32.35 -47.24
CA SER A 502 4.02 -32.32 -48.71
C SER A 502 5.08 -33.23 -49.34
N THR A 503 6.12 -33.63 -48.59
CA THR A 503 7.23 -34.43 -49.12
C THR A 503 6.72 -35.82 -49.55
N LYS A 504 7.16 -36.33 -50.71
CA LYS A 504 6.86 -37.72 -51.17
C LYS A 504 7.37 -38.72 -50.12
N THR A 505 6.58 -39.72 -49.77
CA THR A 505 6.92 -40.69 -48.71
C THR A 505 7.51 -41.95 -49.32
N SER A 506 8.75 -42.27 -48.96
CA SER A 506 9.38 -43.59 -49.25
C SER A 506 9.01 -44.58 -48.15
N TYR A 507 8.73 -45.85 -48.49
CA TYR A 507 8.27 -46.88 -47.56
C TYR A 507 9.31 -48.02 -47.41
N ASN A 508 10.57 -47.72 -47.47
CA ASN A 508 11.65 -48.73 -47.49
C ASN A 508 12.18 -49.09 -46.09
N LYS A 509 11.75 -48.41 -45.02
CA LYS A 509 12.26 -48.69 -43.66
C LYS A 509 11.60 -49.94 -43.07
N LYS A 510 12.42 -50.97 -42.81
CA LYS A 510 12.02 -52.16 -42.04
C LYS A 510 12.29 -51.95 -40.56
N ILE A 511 11.37 -52.41 -39.69
CA ILE A 511 11.52 -52.38 -38.23
C ILE A 511 11.12 -53.74 -37.69
N LYS A 512 11.97 -54.42 -36.91
CA LYS A 512 11.70 -55.77 -36.35
C LYS A 512 10.78 -55.67 -35.13
N LYS A 513 9.84 -56.56 -34.98
CA LYS A 513 8.88 -56.80 -33.89
C LYS A 513 7.91 -55.66 -33.63
N SER A 514 8.36 -54.47 -33.20
CA SER A 514 7.50 -53.34 -32.91
C SER A 514 8.29 -52.01 -32.96
N ALA A 515 7.59 -50.90 -33.17
CA ALA A 515 8.18 -49.57 -33.22
C ALA A 515 7.53 -48.67 -32.18
N GLN A 516 8.34 -48.09 -31.32
CA GLN A 516 7.91 -47.05 -30.41
C GLN A 516 8.27 -45.68 -30.97
N PHE A 517 7.29 -44.80 -31.13
CA PHE A 517 7.45 -43.47 -31.66
C PHE A 517 7.30 -42.44 -30.54
N VAL A 518 8.22 -41.46 -30.48
CA VAL A 518 8.20 -40.34 -29.58
C VAL A 518 8.14 -39.04 -30.41
N PHE A 519 7.28 -38.14 -29.98
CA PHE A 519 7.04 -36.86 -30.65
C PHE A 519 7.59 -35.70 -29.80
N SER A 520 8.43 -34.84 -30.38
CA SER A 520 9.02 -33.68 -29.71
C SER A 520 9.02 -32.44 -30.59
N ALA A 521 8.90 -31.27 -29.95
CA ALA A 521 8.99 -29.96 -30.58
C ALA A 521 9.41 -28.89 -29.56
N SER A 522 9.87 -27.75 -30.04
CA SER A 522 10.01 -26.52 -29.27
C SER A 522 8.78 -25.65 -29.46
N TYR A 523 8.15 -25.18 -28.36
CA TYR A 523 6.83 -24.56 -28.37
C TYR A 523 6.84 -23.04 -28.13
N GLY A 524 7.99 -22.39 -28.10
CA GLY A 524 8.06 -20.96 -27.87
C GLY A 524 7.56 -20.54 -26.47
N ILE A 525 7.12 -19.29 -26.38
CA ILE A 525 6.73 -18.65 -25.10
C ILE A 525 5.38 -19.16 -24.57
N SER A 526 4.47 -19.55 -25.46
CA SER A 526 3.13 -20.03 -25.07
C SER A 526 3.15 -21.41 -24.45
N GLY A 527 4.19 -22.20 -24.74
CA GLY A 527 4.34 -23.55 -24.26
C GLY A 527 3.44 -24.56 -24.97
N LYS A 528 3.62 -25.84 -24.63
CA LYS A 528 2.90 -26.96 -25.24
C LYS A 528 1.44 -27.01 -24.77
N SER A 529 0.51 -27.18 -25.72
CA SER A 529 -0.86 -27.60 -25.45
C SER A 529 -0.98 -29.13 -25.57
N LYS A 530 -0.81 -29.66 -26.78
CA LYS A 530 -0.91 -31.11 -27.03
C LYS A 530 -0.14 -31.53 -28.28
N THR A 531 0.20 -32.79 -28.32
CA THR A 531 0.67 -33.48 -29.54
C THR A 531 -0.37 -34.48 -29.98
N GLN A 532 -0.64 -34.50 -31.28
CA GLN A 532 -1.59 -35.45 -31.86
C GLN A 532 -0.93 -36.20 -33.01
N TYR A 533 -1.38 -37.41 -33.23
CA TYR A 533 -0.88 -38.29 -34.30
C TYR A 533 -2.01 -38.97 -35.01
N LYS A 534 -1.72 -39.46 -36.21
CA LYS A 534 -2.51 -40.45 -36.94
C LYS A 534 -1.59 -41.34 -37.77
N ILE A 535 -2.03 -42.58 -37.98
CA ILE A 535 -1.30 -43.59 -38.75
C ILE A 535 -2.00 -43.75 -40.06
N VAL A 536 -1.27 -43.52 -41.16
CA VAL A 536 -1.83 -43.52 -42.51
C VAL A 536 -1.17 -44.62 -43.34
N PRO A 537 -1.94 -45.65 -43.84
CA PRO A 537 -1.42 -46.66 -44.74
C PRO A 537 -0.98 -46.09 -46.08
N LYS A 538 -0.01 -46.75 -46.73
CA LYS A 538 0.43 -46.41 -48.10
C LYS A 538 -0.78 -46.35 -49.06
N GLY A 539 -0.84 -45.32 -49.88
CA GLY A 539 -1.91 -45.13 -50.87
C GLY A 539 -3.22 -44.55 -50.32
N LYS A 540 -3.36 -44.37 -48.99
CA LYS A 540 -4.58 -43.78 -48.39
C LYS A 540 -4.42 -42.28 -48.12
N LYS A 541 -5.52 -41.50 -48.35
CA LYS A 541 -5.56 -40.05 -48.05
C LYS A 541 -5.54 -39.83 -46.55
N ALA A 542 -4.62 -38.99 -46.05
CA ALA A 542 -4.48 -38.66 -44.64
C ALA A 542 -5.72 -37.98 -44.01
N SER A 543 -6.55 -37.31 -44.80
CA SER A 543 -7.81 -36.69 -44.35
C SER A 543 -8.82 -37.70 -43.81
N LYS A 544 -8.81 -38.94 -44.28
CA LYS A 544 -9.72 -40.01 -43.83
C LYS A 544 -9.40 -40.59 -42.43
N TYR A 545 -8.28 -40.15 -41.79
CA TYR A 545 -7.84 -40.67 -40.50
C TYR A 545 -7.95 -39.62 -39.40
N ARG A 546 -8.61 -39.98 -38.31
CA ARG A 546 -8.80 -39.12 -37.14
C ARG A 546 -7.49 -38.90 -36.36
N TRP A 547 -7.31 -37.71 -35.80
CA TRP A 547 -6.21 -37.40 -34.92
C TRP A 547 -6.44 -37.96 -33.52
N LYS A 548 -5.42 -38.60 -32.93
CA LYS A 548 -5.39 -39.10 -31.55
C LYS A 548 -4.34 -38.34 -30.77
N THR A 549 -4.56 -38.09 -29.48
CA THR A 549 -3.62 -37.36 -28.61
C THR A 549 -2.68 -38.34 -27.93
N ALA A 550 -1.37 -38.17 -28.14
CA ALA A 550 -0.31 -38.83 -27.42
C ALA A 550 1.05 -38.20 -27.71
N ASN A 551 1.99 -38.30 -26.76
CA ASN A 551 3.40 -37.93 -26.92
C ASN A 551 4.28 -39.11 -27.33
N LYS A 552 3.78 -40.34 -27.15
CA LYS A 552 4.47 -41.61 -27.40
C LYS A 552 3.45 -42.65 -27.82
N ILE A 553 3.78 -43.45 -28.81
CA ILE A 553 2.94 -44.54 -29.28
C ILE A 553 3.79 -45.79 -29.61
N THR A 554 3.20 -46.95 -29.49
CA THR A 554 3.78 -48.23 -29.99
C THR A 554 2.96 -48.74 -31.15
N TYR A 555 3.62 -49.04 -32.28
CA TYR A 555 3.01 -49.63 -33.45
C TYR A 555 3.50 -51.10 -33.63
N LYS A 556 2.56 -52.04 -33.69
CA LYS A 556 2.84 -53.48 -33.72
C LYS A 556 2.30 -54.21 -34.97
N LYS A 557 1.49 -53.51 -35.83
CA LYS A 557 0.86 -54.21 -37.00
C LYS A 557 1.90 -54.59 -38.02
N LYS A 558 2.07 -55.93 -38.22
CA LYS A 558 3.06 -56.49 -39.15
C LYS A 558 2.63 -56.30 -40.60
N ASN A 559 3.60 -56.26 -41.50
CA ASN A 559 3.45 -56.29 -42.96
C ASN A 559 2.57 -55.21 -43.60
N LYS A 560 2.27 -54.14 -42.84
CA LYS A 560 1.53 -52.98 -43.37
C LYS A 560 2.48 -51.81 -43.54
N LYS A 561 2.62 -51.27 -44.75
CA LYS A 561 3.38 -50.07 -45.06
C LYS A 561 2.58 -48.84 -44.62
N VAL A 562 3.10 -48.09 -43.67
CA VAL A 562 2.43 -46.93 -43.06
C VAL A 562 3.39 -45.75 -42.89
N SER A 563 2.83 -44.55 -42.73
CA SER A 563 3.53 -43.38 -42.18
C SER A 563 2.75 -42.81 -41.02
N ILE A 564 3.45 -42.20 -40.06
CA ILE A 564 2.84 -41.51 -38.92
C ILE A 564 2.85 -40.02 -39.20
N TYR A 565 1.69 -39.42 -39.15
CA TYR A 565 1.52 -37.97 -39.15
C TYR A 565 1.45 -37.49 -37.70
N ALA A 566 2.17 -36.40 -37.38
CA ALA A 566 2.11 -35.76 -36.10
C ALA A 566 1.80 -34.27 -36.28
N ARG A 567 0.98 -33.71 -35.39
CA ARG A 567 0.80 -32.28 -35.26
C ARG A 567 1.09 -31.83 -33.84
N PHE A 568 1.89 -30.78 -33.77
CA PHE A 568 2.36 -30.17 -32.54
C PHE A 568 1.57 -28.87 -32.34
N ILE A 569 0.90 -28.75 -31.22
CA ILE A 569 -0.03 -27.64 -30.96
C ILE A 569 0.42 -26.94 -29.69
N ASP A 570 0.67 -25.62 -29.76
CA ASP A 570 0.95 -24.80 -28.61
C ASP A 570 -0.33 -24.28 -27.92
N LYS A 571 -0.20 -23.58 -26.79
CA LYS A 571 -1.36 -23.08 -26.06
C LYS A 571 -2.11 -21.96 -26.79
N CYS A 572 -1.44 -21.18 -27.65
CA CYS A 572 -2.08 -20.20 -28.53
C CYS A 572 -2.82 -20.84 -29.70
N GLY A 573 -2.63 -22.13 -29.92
CA GLY A 573 -3.27 -22.91 -30.99
C GLY A 573 -2.53 -22.85 -32.32
N ASN A 574 -1.26 -22.43 -32.35
CA ASN A 574 -0.42 -22.57 -33.54
C ASN A 574 -0.04 -24.01 -33.75
N ILE A 575 -0.01 -24.43 -35.02
CA ILE A 575 0.14 -25.83 -35.37
C ILE A 575 1.30 -26.03 -36.36
N THR A 576 2.19 -26.96 -36.06
CA THR A 576 3.14 -27.50 -37.03
C THR A 576 2.83 -28.96 -37.26
N GLN A 577 2.71 -29.34 -38.53
CA GLN A 577 2.48 -30.73 -38.93
C GLN A 577 3.73 -31.31 -39.60
N ARG A 578 3.99 -32.59 -39.28
CA ARG A 578 5.09 -33.38 -39.86
C ARG A 578 4.60 -34.81 -40.09
N LYS A 579 5.32 -35.53 -40.91
CA LYS A 579 5.13 -36.98 -41.05
C LYS A 579 6.45 -37.72 -40.99
N SER A 580 6.43 -39.00 -40.62
CA SER A 580 7.58 -39.88 -40.75
C SER A 580 7.80 -40.30 -42.19
N SER A 581 9.01 -40.67 -42.56
CA SER A 581 9.18 -41.58 -43.70
C SER A 581 8.35 -42.83 -43.50
N GLY A 582 7.97 -43.47 -44.56
CA GLY A 582 7.20 -44.73 -44.53
C GLY A 582 8.03 -45.87 -43.93
N PHE A 583 7.33 -46.75 -43.23
CA PHE A 583 7.93 -47.95 -42.63
C PHE A 583 6.94 -49.10 -42.59
N TYR A 584 7.43 -50.31 -42.29
CA TYR A 584 6.64 -51.47 -41.99
C TYR A 584 7.33 -52.34 -40.93
N ILE A 585 6.50 -53.07 -40.16
CA ILE A 585 6.98 -54.02 -39.15
C ILE A 585 7.15 -55.39 -39.79
N THR A 586 8.28 -56.06 -39.57
CA THR A 586 8.55 -57.47 -39.95
C THR A 586 8.46 -58.34 -38.72
N LYS A 587 8.44 -59.65 -38.95
CA LYS A 587 8.52 -60.68 -37.89
C LYS A 587 9.77 -60.52 -37.05
#